data_932e5f49ad5a3cffa12fbbcdb0ace891
#
_entry.id   932e5f49ad5a3cffa12fbbcdb0ace891
#
_cell.length_a   1.000
_cell.length_b   1.000
_cell.length_c   1.000
_cell.angle_alpha   90.00
_cell.angle_beta   90.00
_cell.angle_gamma   90.00
#
_symmetry.space_group_name_H-M   'P 1'
#
loop_
_entity.id
_entity.type
_entity.pdbx_description
1 polymer ?
#
loop_
_entity_poly.entity_id
_entity_poly.type
_entity_poly.pdbx_seq_one_letter_code
_entity_poly.pdbx_strand_id
1 'polypeptide(L)'
;MGVRQQLAPNTGYRVPVVYGHAFQQGIITDAAISSDNQTMTYVLTLGEKTTGTTTLGNVFFNDKRLVFTGNSASVTSTVDEDGTSSTDFAGNVEVYVWDGDGDSANALRGSVDAHTLVSHWGSNEKNSNTIFSIVKVTYDPEAQLTGLGTMTYELTNSLDNPANVIVDYLNSDIYGAGISNADIDMNAISDLHTYSNETISYTDTGGSSATQKRYTMNGVANTGEDVRTNLDRMLTACNSFFTFNPKSGKWKITPNKAESNANLANAFVFSDDNIVSDIKLSTTALDGSYNSVEVEFPDKDQKDKNN
;
A
#
# COMPACT_ATOMS: atom_id res chain seq x y z
N MET A 1 -8.66 -24.06 28.67
CA MET A 1 -8.25 -22.68 29.03
C MET A 1 -7.83 -22.03 27.74
N GLY A 2 -8.75 -21.26 27.11
CA GLY A 2 -8.47 -20.55 25.88
C GLY A 2 -7.48 -19.43 26.15
N VAL A 3 -6.41 -19.38 25.36
CA VAL A 3 -5.49 -18.24 25.36
C VAL A 3 -6.28 -17.06 24.80
N ARG A 4 -6.69 -16.14 25.66
CA ARG A 4 -7.21 -14.84 25.23
C ARG A 4 -6.03 -14.10 24.58
N GLN A 5 -5.97 -14.09 23.26
CA GLN A 5 -5.22 -13.05 22.54
C GLN A 5 -6.01 -11.75 22.73
N GLN A 6 -5.70 -11.00 23.77
CA GLN A 6 -6.05 -9.60 23.84
C GLN A 6 -5.11 -8.89 22.84
N LEU A 7 -5.58 -8.70 21.62
CA LEU A 7 -5.06 -7.64 20.75
C LEU A 7 -5.49 -6.33 21.42
N ALA A 8 -4.63 -5.81 22.30
CA ALA A 8 -4.87 -4.51 22.90
C ALA A 8 -4.93 -3.46 21.79
N PRO A 9 -5.97 -2.60 21.74
CA PRO A 9 -5.95 -1.45 20.85
C PRO A 9 -4.69 -0.64 21.18
N ASN A 10 -3.77 -0.57 20.26
CA ASN A 10 -2.56 0.20 20.47
C ASN A 10 -2.77 1.61 19.92
N THR A 11 -3.03 2.55 20.79
CA THR A 11 -3.20 3.98 20.47
C THR A 11 -1.94 4.62 19.86
N GLY A 12 -0.83 3.90 19.80
CA GLY A 12 0.43 4.34 19.18
C GLY A 12 0.62 3.91 17.72
N TYR A 13 -0.23 3.02 17.19
CA TYR A 13 -0.14 2.64 15.77
C TYR A 13 -0.58 3.79 14.87
N ARG A 14 0.22 4.05 13.85
CA ARG A 14 -0.13 4.98 12.79
C ARG A 14 -0.82 4.24 11.65
N VAL A 15 -1.86 4.86 11.10
CA VAL A 15 -2.60 4.30 9.97
C VAL A 15 -1.69 4.35 8.72
N PRO A 16 -1.41 3.23 8.07
CA PRO A 16 -0.54 3.19 6.89
C PRO A 16 -1.24 3.72 5.64
N VAL A 17 -0.46 3.93 4.57
CA VAL A 17 -0.98 4.25 3.23
C VAL A 17 -0.61 3.13 2.27
N VAL A 18 -1.59 2.58 1.56
CA VAL A 18 -1.37 1.52 0.57
C VAL A 18 -1.30 2.11 -0.82
N TYR A 19 -0.23 1.81 -1.55
CA TYR A 19 -0.03 2.15 -2.96
C TYR A 19 0.16 0.89 -3.79
N GLY A 20 -0.47 0.85 -4.99
CA GLY A 20 -0.46 -0.34 -5.81
C GLY A 20 -1.01 -1.56 -5.06
N HIS A 21 -0.35 -2.70 -5.17
CA HIS A 21 -0.75 -3.95 -4.53
C HIS A 21 -0.01 -4.19 -3.21
N ALA A 22 -0.74 -4.58 -2.16
CA ALA A 22 -0.16 -5.00 -0.89
C ALA A 22 -1.09 -5.93 -0.10
N PHE A 23 -0.50 -6.75 0.76
CA PHE A 23 -1.20 -7.49 1.82
C PHE A 23 -1.12 -6.69 3.11
N GLN A 24 -2.28 -6.27 3.63
CA GLN A 24 -2.37 -5.41 4.81
C GLN A 24 -3.11 -6.08 5.95
N GLN A 25 -2.55 -6.02 7.15
CA GLN A 25 -3.24 -6.37 8.39
C GLN A 25 -3.94 -5.14 8.96
N GLY A 26 -5.11 -5.35 9.56
CA GLY A 26 -5.87 -4.25 10.15
C GLY A 26 -5.43 -3.92 11.57
N ILE A 27 -5.55 -2.63 11.92
CA ILE A 27 -5.40 -2.12 13.29
C ILE A 27 -6.79 -2.13 13.91
N ILE A 28 -6.99 -2.81 15.05
CA ILE A 28 -8.27 -2.77 15.77
C ILE A 28 -8.46 -1.36 16.34
N THR A 29 -9.49 -0.67 15.87
CA THR A 29 -9.82 0.70 16.27
C THR A 29 -11.07 0.76 17.13
N ASP A 30 -11.96 -0.23 17.02
CA ASP A 30 -13.17 -0.33 17.85
C ASP A 30 -13.64 -1.78 17.96
N ALA A 31 -14.44 -2.09 18.98
CA ALA A 31 -15.05 -3.40 19.15
C ALA A 31 -16.38 -3.32 19.93
N ALA A 32 -17.32 -4.18 19.56
CA ALA A 32 -18.60 -4.32 20.23
C ALA A 32 -18.93 -5.81 20.42
N ILE A 33 -19.72 -6.10 21.44
CA ILE A 33 -20.27 -7.44 21.67
C ILE A 33 -21.80 -7.40 21.52
N SER A 34 -22.37 -8.44 20.95
CA SER A 34 -23.83 -8.61 20.87
C SER A 34 -24.46 -8.77 22.25
N SER A 35 -25.75 -8.47 22.38
CA SER A 35 -26.48 -8.52 23.66
C SER A 35 -26.57 -9.92 24.25
N ASP A 36 -26.46 -10.98 23.42
CA ASP A 36 -26.42 -12.37 23.83
C ASP A 36 -25.02 -12.87 24.14
N ASN A 37 -24.01 -12.02 24.00
CA ASN A 37 -22.57 -12.32 24.15
C ASN A 37 -22.03 -13.44 23.23
N GLN A 38 -22.71 -13.70 22.12
CA GLN A 38 -22.29 -14.75 21.17
C GLN A 38 -21.45 -14.20 20.00
N THR A 39 -21.66 -12.94 19.61
CA THR A 39 -20.97 -12.35 18.45
C THR A 39 -20.16 -11.14 18.87
N MET A 40 -18.87 -11.16 18.52
CA MET A 40 -17.98 -9.99 18.59
C MET A 40 -17.92 -9.30 17.25
N THR A 41 -18.05 -7.99 17.27
CA THR A 41 -17.86 -7.11 16.11
C THR A 41 -16.56 -6.33 16.33
N TYR A 42 -15.65 -6.39 15.37
CA TYR A 42 -14.38 -5.66 15.40
C TYR A 42 -14.32 -4.69 14.24
N VAL A 43 -13.88 -3.47 14.50
CA VAL A 43 -13.55 -2.48 13.48
C VAL A 43 -12.04 -2.48 13.28
N LEU A 44 -11.61 -2.70 12.05
CA LEU A 44 -10.20 -2.79 11.67
C LEU A 44 -9.89 -1.68 10.67
N THR A 45 -9.06 -0.72 11.02
CA THR A 45 -8.54 0.27 10.07
C THR A 45 -7.38 -0.33 9.30
N LEU A 46 -7.47 -0.32 7.96
CA LEU A 46 -6.51 -0.95 7.04
C LEU A 46 -5.53 0.06 6.46
N GLY A 47 -5.96 1.29 6.24
CA GLY A 47 -5.13 2.34 5.66
C GLY A 47 -5.84 3.68 5.53
N GLU A 48 -5.07 4.72 5.27
CA GLU A 48 -5.60 6.03 4.86
C GLU A 48 -6.16 5.96 3.43
N LYS A 49 -7.23 6.70 3.18
CA LYS A 49 -7.77 6.86 1.82
C LYS A 49 -6.86 7.78 1.02
N THR A 50 -6.37 7.28 -0.11
CA THR A 50 -5.61 8.08 -1.09
C THR A 50 -6.55 8.73 -2.12
N THR A 51 -6.00 9.52 -3.03
CA THR A 51 -6.75 10.03 -4.21
C THR A 51 -7.06 8.92 -5.23
N GLY A 52 -6.44 7.75 -5.10
CA GLY A 52 -6.72 6.58 -5.92
C GLY A 52 -7.97 5.82 -5.47
N THR A 53 -8.34 4.82 -6.27
CA THR A 53 -9.42 3.88 -5.95
C THR A 53 -8.82 2.58 -5.45
N THR A 54 -9.34 2.07 -4.33
CA THR A 54 -8.92 0.79 -3.77
C THR A 54 -9.88 -0.31 -4.21
N THR A 55 -9.34 -1.49 -4.49
CA THR A 55 -10.10 -2.73 -4.71
C THR A 55 -9.66 -3.80 -3.72
N LEU A 56 -10.60 -4.65 -3.35
CA LEU A 56 -10.37 -5.77 -2.44
C LEU A 56 -10.19 -7.07 -3.24
N GLY A 57 -9.07 -7.74 -2.99
CA GLY A 57 -8.79 -9.08 -3.45
C GLY A 57 -9.21 -10.15 -2.43
N ASN A 58 -8.30 -11.06 -2.13
CA ASN A 58 -8.52 -12.10 -1.14
C ASN A 58 -8.49 -11.55 0.30
N VAL A 59 -9.24 -12.19 1.18
CA VAL A 59 -9.19 -11.94 2.63
C VAL A 59 -8.81 -13.24 3.32
N PHE A 60 -7.94 -13.14 4.31
CA PHE A 60 -7.44 -14.29 5.06
C PHE A 60 -7.74 -14.12 6.56
N PHE A 61 -8.07 -15.22 7.20
CA PHE A 61 -8.23 -15.34 8.65
C PHE A 61 -7.30 -16.47 9.13
N ASN A 62 -6.28 -16.15 9.92
CA ASN A 62 -5.24 -17.08 10.34
C ASN A 62 -4.62 -17.84 9.14
N ASP A 63 -4.21 -17.10 8.11
CA ASP A 63 -3.66 -17.60 6.85
C ASP A 63 -4.61 -18.43 5.96
N LYS A 64 -5.80 -18.77 6.43
CA LYS A 64 -6.84 -19.42 5.63
C LYS A 64 -7.55 -18.37 4.75
N ARG A 65 -7.60 -18.58 3.45
CA ARG A 65 -8.33 -17.72 2.53
C ARG A 65 -9.84 -17.89 2.73
N LEU A 66 -10.53 -16.79 3.01
CA LEU A 66 -11.99 -16.78 3.14
C LEU A 66 -12.67 -16.79 1.75
N VAL A 67 -13.71 -17.58 1.61
CA VAL A 67 -14.51 -17.68 0.39
C VAL A 67 -15.90 -17.11 0.66
N PHE A 68 -16.39 -16.34 -0.30
CA PHE A 68 -17.66 -15.63 -0.24
C PHE A 68 -18.49 -15.88 -1.48
N THR A 69 -19.80 -15.70 -1.40
CA THR A 69 -20.67 -15.73 -2.59
C THR A 69 -20.94 -14.31 -3.05
N GLY A 70 -20.43 -13.96 -4.23
CA GLY A 70 -20.56 -12.61 -4.79
C GLY A 70 -20.04 -11.53 -3.83
N ASN A 71 -20.84 -10.47 -3.61
CA ASN A 71 -20.52 -9.39 -2.69
C ASN A 71 -21.06 -9.60 -1.26
N SER A 72 -21.48 -10.82 -0.91
CA SER A 72 -21.90 -11.13 0.47
C SER A 72 -20.75 -10.96 1.45
N ALA A 73 -21.05 -10.47 2.65
CA ALA A 73 -20.11 -10.42 3.75
C ALA A 73 -19.91 -11.77 4.45
N SER A 74 -20.89 -12.68 4.36
CA SER A 74 -20.86 -13.95 5.05
C SER A 74 -19.87 -14.92 4.39
N VAL A 75 -19.00 -15.52 5.18
CA VAL A 75 -18.07 -16.56 4.75
C VAL A 75 -18.82 -17.84 4.48
N THR A 76 -18.55 -18.49 3.33
CA THR A 76 -19.17 -19.76 2.93
C THR A 76 -18.24 -20.96 3.09
N SER A 77 -16.95 -20.73 2.98
CA SER A 77 -15.89 -21.73 3.23
C SER A 77 -14.54 -21.05 3.41
N THR A 78 -13.54 -21.81 3.78
CA THR A 78 -12.14 -21.40 3.80
C THR A 78 -11.30 -22.32 2.93
N VAL A 79 -10.14 -21.83 2.49
CA VAL A 79 -9.15 -22.63 1.77
C VAL A 79 -7.81 -22.43 2.41
N ASP A 80 -7.17 -23.51 2.84
CA ASP A 80 -5.84 -23.53 3.43
C ASP A 80 -4.75 -23.34 2.36
N GLU A 81 -3.50 -23.17 2.77
CA GLU A 81 -2.36 -23.00 1.85
C GLU A 81 -2.13 -24.22 0.95
N ASP A 82 -2.47 -25.41 1.40
CA ASP A 82 -2.40 -26.65 0.61
C ASP A 82 -3.59 -26.83 -0.36
N GLY A 83 -4.54 -25.89 -0.38
CA GLY A 83 -5.74 -25.94 -1.20
C GLY A 83 -6.92 -26.71 -0.57
N THR A 84 -6.79 -27.23 0.66
CA THR A 84 -7.88 -27.92 1.35
C THR A 84 -8.99 -26.95 1.74
N SER A 85 -10.22 -27.30 1.45
CA SER A 85 -11.40 -26.48 1.79
C SER A 85 -12.10 -26.98 3.04
N SER A 86 -12.56 -26.04 3.89
CA SER A 86 -13.38 -26.30 5.07
C SER A 86 -14.60 -25.39 5.11
N THR A 87 -15.67 -25.81 5.74
CA THR A 87 -16.87 -24.99 6.02
C THR A 87 -16.99 -24.58 7.48
N ASP A 88 -15.96 -24.76 8.29
CA ASP A 88 -15.99 -24.51 9.74
C ASP A 88 -16.33 -23.05 10.08
N PHE A 89 -15.97 -22.10 9.22
CA PHE A 89 -16.27 -20.66 9.41
C PHE A 89 -17.57 -20.23 8.75
N ALA A 90 -18.25 -21.13 8.02
CA ALA A 90 -19.46 -20.79 7.27
C ALA A 90 -20.57 -20.28 8.19
N GLY A 91 -21.04 -19.04 7.91
CA GLY A 91 -22.07 -18.39 8.71
C GLY A 91 -21.63 -17.84 10.08
N ASN A 92 -20.43 -18.19 10.55
CA ASN A 92 -19.88 -17.74 11.83
C ASN A 92 -18.93 -16.54 11.69
N VAL A 93 -18.45 -16.26 10.47
CA VAL A 93 -17.60 -15.10 10.16
C VAL A 93 -18.24 -14.27 9.07
N GLU A 94 -18.36 -12.97 9.33
CA GLU A 94 -18.78 -11.99 8.33
C GLU A 94 -17.70 -10.91 8.20
N VAL A 95 -17.40 -10.51 6.96
CA VAL A 95 -16.39 -9.49 6.66
C VAL A 95 -17.00 -8.42 5.77
N TYR A 96 -17.00 -7.21 6.25
CA TYR A 96 -17.43 -6.02 5.53
C TYR A 96 -16.21 -5.12 5.29
N VAL A 97 -16.11 -4.45 4.14
CA VAL A 97 -14.95 -3.60 3.81
C VAL A 97 -15.43 -2.35 3.06
N TRP A 98 -14.86 -1.19 3.38
CA TRP A 98 -15.14 0.09 2.73
C TRP A 98 -13.85 0.79 2.29
N ASP A 99 -13.99 1.62 1.24
CA ASP A 99 -12.93 2.47 0.70
C ASP A 99 -13.28 3.94 0.94
N GLY A 100 -12.95 4.44 2.12
CA GLY A 100 -13.08 5.85 2.51
C GLY A 100 -14.17 6.13 3.51
N ASP A 101 -15.44 6.09 3.10
CA ASP A 101 -16.60 6.35 3.94
C ASP A 101 -17.38 5.07 4.20
N GLY A 102 -17.93 4.92 5.39
CA GLY A 102 -18.73 3.75 5.80
C GLY A 102 -20.15 3.70 5.22
N ASP A 103 -20.43 4.44 4.15
CA ASP A 103 -21.68 4.35 3.41
C ASP A 103 -21.69 3.14 2.48
N SER A 104 -22.85 2.52 2.29
CA SER A 104 -23.02 1.34 1.42
C SER A 104 -22.55 1.54 -0.02
N ALA A 105 -22.54 2.78 -0.50
CA ALA A 105 -22.02 3.15 -1.84
C ALA A 105 -20.50 2.99 -1.97
N ASN A 106 -19.76 3.06 -0.87
CA ASN A 106 -18.31 2.90 -0.81
C ASN A 106 -17.88 1.50 -0.35
N ALA A 107 -18.85 0.58 -0.18
CA ALA A 107 -18.57 -0.77 0.26
C ALA A 107 -17.87 -1.58 -0.84
N LEU A 108 -16.67 -2.06 -0.55
CA LEU A 108 -15.94 -3.04 -1.35
C LEU A 108 -16.51 -4.45 -1.13
N ARG A 109 -17.11 -4.69 0.06
CA ARG A 109 -17.81 -5.92 0.44
C ARG A 109 -18.93 -5.65 1.43
N GLY A 110 -20.10 -6.30 1.22
CA GLY A 110 -21.21 -6.33 2.16
C GLY A 110 -22.35 -5.35 1.87
N SER A 111 -22.13 -4.29 1.08
CA SER A 111 -23.16 -3.34 0.58
C SER A 111 -24.14 -2.79 1.62
N VAL A 112 -23.66 -2.51 2.84
CA VAL A 112 -24.43 -1.94 3.95
C VAL A 112 -23.72 -0.72 4.53
N ASP A 113 -24.45 0.12 5.26
CA ASP A 113 -23.86 1.24 5.98
C ASP A 113 -23.18 0.73 7.26
N ALA A 114 -21.92 1.12 7.48
CA ALA A 114 -21.06 0.61 8.55
C ALA A 114 -21.66 0.84 9.94
N HIS A 115 -22.31 2.00 10.16
CA HIS A 115 -22.92 2.34 11.45
C HIS A 115 -24.02 1.35 11.88
N THR A 116 -24.65 0.64 10.94
CA THR A 116 -25.69 -0.36 11.26
C THR A 116 -25.14 -1.65 11.86
N LEU A 117 -23.82 -1.84 11.76
CA LEU A 117 -23.14 -3.06 12.21
C LEU A 117 -22.55 -2.95 13.61
N VAL A 118 -22.30 -1.74 14.10
CA VAL A 118 -21.67 -1.47 15.41
C VAL A 118 -22.72 -0.85 16.33
N SER A 119 -23.08 -1.52 17.39
CA SER A 119 -24.25 -1.21 18.22
C SER A 119 -24.24 0.17 18.89
N HIS A 120 -23.07 0.77 19.07
CA HIS A 120 -22.92 2.10 19.70
C HIS A 120 -22.60 3.22 18.69
N TRP A 121 -22.56 2.90 17.39
CA TRP A 121 -22.42 3.92 16.33
C TRP A 121 -23.76 4.53 15.96
N GLY A 122 -23.80 5.85 15.79
CA GLY A 122 -24.92 6.56 15.18
C GLY A 122 -24.67 6.76 13.68
N SER A 123 -25.65 7.32 12.99
CA SER A 123 -25.60 7.49 11.52
C SER A 123 -24.48 8.41 11.01
N ASN A 124 -23.85 9.18 11.91
CA ASN A 124 -22.74 10.08 11.58
C ASN A 124 -21.36 9.44 11.78
N GLU A 125 -21.27 8.28 12.45
CA GLU A 125 -20.03 7.53 12.60
C GLU A 125 -19.78 6.70 11.34
N LYS A 126 -18.90 7.22 10.47
CA LYS A 126 -18.62 6.63 9.14
C LYS A 126 -17.19 6.17 8.95
N ASN A 127 -16.32 6.45 9.91
CA ASN A 127 -14.86 6.21 9.78
C ASN A 127 -14.28 6.79 8.47
N SER A 128 -14.63 8.05 8.18
CA SER A 128 -14.33 8.72 6.91
C SER A 128 -12.84 8.83 6.64
N ASN A 129 -12.48 8.88 5.36
CA ASN A 129 -11.11 9.01 4.85
C ASN A 129 -10.18 7.83 5.19
N THR A 130 -10.72 6.69 5.60
CA THR A 130 -9.94 5.48 5.86
C THR A 130 -10.46 4.29 5.08
N ILE A 131 -9.56 3.39 4.70
CA ILE A 131 -9.92 2.05 4.25
C ILE A 131 -10.08 1.22 5.51
N PHE A 132 -11.23 0.61 5.73
CA PHE A 132 -11.48 -0.15 6.95
C PHE A 132 -12.38 -1.35 6.72
N SER A 133 -12.36 -2.26 7.67
CA SER A 133 -13.19 -3.47 7.68
C SER A 133 -13.95 -3.59 9.00
N ILE A 134 -15.16 -4.13 8.96
CA ILE A 134 -15.88 -4.63 10.12
C ILE A 134 -15.96 -6.15 10.00
N VAL A 135 -15.46 -6.82 11.02
CA VAL A 135 -15.46 -8.30 11.08
C VAL A 135 -16.36 -8.72 12.25
N LYS A 136 -17.35 -9.56 11.96
CA LYS A 136 -18.16 -10.21 12.98
C LYS A 136 -17.73 -11.65 13.12
N VAL A 137 -17.47 -12.07 14.34
CA VAL A 137 -17.11 -13.44 14.68
C VAL A 137 -18.09 -13.96 15.71
N THR A 138 -18.88 -14.95 15.32
CA THR A 138 -19.76 -15.68 16.22
C THR A 138 -18.98 -16.78 16.92
N TYR A 139 -19.11 -16.85 18.24
CA TYR A 139 -18.42 -17.83 19.06
C TYR A 139 -18.82 -19.25 18.68
N ASP A 140 -17.83 -20.03 18.25
CA ASP A 140 -17.99 -21.43 17.91
C ASP A 140 -16.71 -22.19 18.32
N PRO A 141 -16.69 -22.86 19.50
CA PRO A 141 -15.51 -23.55 19.97
C PRO A 141 -15.20 -24.82 19.19
N GLU A 142 -16.18 -25.44 18.51
CA GLU A 142 -15.96 -26.62 17.65
C GLU A 142 -15.21 -26.22 16.39
N ALA A 143 -15.51 -25.06 15.83
CA ALA A 143 -14.78 -24.45 14.72
C ALA A 143 -13.51 -23.67 15.16
N GLN A 144 -13.14 -23.71 16.43
CA GLN A 144 -12.04 -22.96 17.04
C GLN A 144 -12.17 -21.43 16.91
N LEU A 145 -13.39 -20.92 16.72
CA LEU A 145 -13.73 -19.50 16.66
C LEU A 145 -13.99 -18.98 18.08
N THR A 146 -12.93 -18.60 18.79
CA THR A 146 -13.01 -18.05 20.15
C THR A 146 -12.74 -16.56 20.22
N GLY A 147 -12.58 -15.90 19.07
CA GLY A 147 -12.30 -14.48 18.91
C GLY A 147 -11.72 -14.14 17.54
N LEU A 148 -11.28 -12.89 17.37
CA LEU A 148 -10.63 -12.47 16.15
C LEU A 148 -9.23 -13.11 16.03
N GLY A 149 -8.98 -13.78 14.91
CA GLY A 149 -7.64 -14.21 14.51
C GLY A 149 -6.90 -13.09 13.75
N THR A 150 -5.73 -13.43 13.20
CA THR A 150 -5.00 -12.52 12.31
C THR A 150 -5.77 -12.35 11.02
N MET A 151 -6.20 -11.12 10.74
CA MET A 151 -6.85 -10.76 9.48
C MET A 151 -5.81 -10.17 8.52
N THR A 152 -5.79 -10.67 7.28
CA THR A 152 -4.95 -10.12 6.20
C THR A 152 -5.82 -9.85 4.98
N TYR A 153 -5.68 -8.66 4.42
CA TYR A 153 -6.46 -8.18 3.27
C TYR A 153 -5.54 -7.94 2.09
N GLU A 154 -5.85 -8.53 0.95
CA GLU A 154 -5.22 -8.20 -0.31
C GLU A 154 -5.87 -6.95 -0.87
N LEU A 155 -5.13 -5.85 -0.90
CA LEU A 155 -5.60 -4.56 -1.38
C LEU A 155 -4.84 -4.16 -2.64
N THR A 156 -5.56 -3.57 -3.59
CA THR A 156 -4.94 -2.96 -4.77
C THR A 156 -5.46 -1.55 -4.95
N ASN A 157 -4.56 -0.58 -4.86
CA ASN A 157 -4.82 0.82 -5.11
C ASN A 157 -4.45 1.18 -6.55
N SER A 158 -5.24 2.02 -7.21
CA SER A 158 -5.00 2.44 -8.60
C SER A 158 -3.76 3.32 -8.79
N LEU A 159 -3.20 3.86 -7.69
CA LEU A 159 -1.94 4.57 -7.71
C LEU A 159 -0.79 3.56 -7.65
N ASP A 160 -0.32 3.11 -8.81
CA ASP A 160 0.80 2.19 -8.99
C ASP A 160 1.97 2.82 -9.77
N ASN A 161 1.72 3.93 -10.48
CA ASN A 161 2.78 4.64 -11.19
C ASN A 161 3.55 5.54 -10.22
N PRO A 162 4.91 5.47 -10.17
CA PRO A 162 5.73 6.24 -9.25
C PRO A 162 5.44 7.74 -9.22
N ALA A 163 5.21 8.35 -10.39
CA ALA A 163 4.91 9.78 -10.48
C ALA A 163 3.60 10.13 -9.76
N ASN A 164 2.55 9.33 -9.94
CA ASN A 164 1.26 9.55 -9.32
C ASN A 164 1.32 9.29 -7.80
N VAL A 165 2.02 8.23 -7.39
CA VAL A 165 2.24 7.90 -5.98
C VAL A 165 2.97 9.02 -5.25
N ILE A 166 4.08 9.51 -5.82
CA ILE A 166 4.88 10.55 -5.19
C ILE A 166 4.10 11.87 -5.12
N VAL A 167 3.33 12.23 -6.15
CA VAL A 167 2.50 13.45 -6.13
C VAL A 167 1.40 13.35 -5.09
N ASP A 168 0.69 12.22 -5.01
CA ASP A 168 -0.31 11.99 -3.98
C ASP A 168 0.29 12.13 -2.57
N TYR A 169 1.45 11.49 -2.35
CA TYR A 169 2.16 11.56 -1.09
C TYR A 169 2.67 12.97 -0.76
N LEU A 170 3.20 13.71 -1.73
CA LEU A 170 3.65 15.09 -1.52
C LEU A 170 2.50 16.04 -1.22
N ASN A 171 1.34 15.83 -1.83
CA ASN A 171 0.19 16.73 -1.68
C ASN A 171 -0.62 16.50 -0.40
N SER A 172 -0.60 15.30 0.16
CA SER A 172 -1.42 14.96 1.32
C SER A 172 -1.01 15.75 2.57
N ASP A 173 -2.00 16.40 3.21
CA ASP A 173 -1.84 17.08 4.50
C ASP A 173 -1.91 16.09 5.68
N ILE A 174 -2.42 14.88 5.44
CA ILE A 174 -2.69 13.88 6.49
C ILE A 174 -1.49 12.96 6.66
N TYR A 175 -0.98 12.41 5.57
CA TYR A 175 0.08 11.38 5.59
C TYR A 175 1.33 11.78 4.81
N GLY A 176 1.36 12.93 4.20
CA GLY A 176 2.41 13.39 3.30
C GLY A 176 3.04 14.72 3.68
N ALA A 177 3.51 15.46 2.69
CA ALA A 177 4.27 16.69 2.88
C ALA A 177 3.41 17.98 2.85
N GLY A 178 2.13 17.93 2.45
CA GLY A 178 1.27 19.11 2.30
C GLY A 178 1.76 20.10 1.24
N ILE A 179 2.53 19.63 0.25
CA ILE A 179 3.10 20.50 -0.81
C ILE A 179 2.06 20.69 -1.92
N SER A 180 1.75 21.96 -2.26
CA SER A 180 0.82 22.26 -3.34
C SER A 180 1.37 21.85 -4.71
N ASN A 181 0.50 21.44 -5.64
CA ASN A 181 0.85 21.22 -7.04
C ASN A 181 1.48 22.46 -7.71
N ALA A 182 1.17 23.66 -7.22
CA ALA A 182 1.78 24.91 -7.71
C ALA A 182 3.30 24.97 -7.45
N ASP A 183 3.75 24.30 -6.39
CA ASP A 183 5.14 24.26 -5.97
C ASP A 183 5.91 23.04 -6.52
N ILE A 184 5.24 22.20 -7.32
CA ILE A 184 5.82 21.03 -7.98
C ILE A 184 5.98 21.30 -9.49
N ASP A 185 7.08 20.86 -10.06
CA ASP A 185 7.29 20.87 -11.52
C ASP A 185 6.52 19.72 -12.17
N MET A 186 5.27 20.00 -12.58
CA MET A 186 4.38 19.01 -13.16
C MET A 186 4.86 18.45 -14.51
N ASN A 187 5.77 19.15 -15.22
CA ASN A 187 6.39 18.62 -16.44
C ASN A 187 7.36 17.51 -16.07
N ALA A 188 8.17 17.68 -15.02
CA ALA A 188 9.05 16.63 -14.52
C ALA A 188 8.28 15.42 -14.00
N ILE A 189 7.10 15.63 -13.39
CA ILE A 189 6.18 14.55 -13.00
C ILE A 189 5.67 13.78 -14.22
N SER A 190 5.26 14.50 -15.28
CA SER A 190 4.82 13.88 -16.54
C SER A 190 5.93 13.07 -17.21
N ASP A 191 7.17 13.57 -17.17
CA ASP A 191 8.34 12.84 -17.68
C ASP A 191 8.59 11.54 -16.90
N LEU A 192 8.54 11.60 -15.58
CA LEU A 192 8.65 10.40 -14.73
C LEU A 192 7.51 9.41 -14.98
N HIS A 193 6.27 9.92 -15.12
CA HIS A 193 5.10 9.08 -15.43
C HIS A 193 5.29 8.32 -16.74
N THR A 194 5.71 9.01 -17.79
CA THR A 194 5.94 8.44 -19.11
C THR A 194 7.08 7.42 -19.06
N TYR A 195 8.20 7.77 -18.42
CA TYR A 195 9.36 6.89 -18.28
C TYR A 195 9.05 5.63 -17.49
N SER A 196 8.27 5.75 -16.42
CA SER A 196 7.84 4.59 -15.61
C SER A 196 6.93 3.63 -16.37
N ASN A 197 6.10 4.15 -17.28
CA ASN A 197 5.19 3.34 -18.11
C ASN A 197 5.86 2.71 -19.35
N GLU A 198 7.13 3.01 -19.63
CA GLU A 198 7.84 2.35 -20.73
C GLU A 198 7.84 0.83 -20.54
N THR A 199 7.55 0.11 -21.63
CA THR A 199 7.57 -1.35 -21.62
C THR A 199 9.01 -1.88 -21.70
N ILE A 200 9.40 -2.70 -20.73
CA ILE A 200 10.70 -3.39 -20.69
C ILE A 200 10.47 -4.87 -21.00
N SER A 201 11.24 -5.37 -21.97
CA SER A 201 11.26 -6.80 -22.28
C SER A 201 12.30 -7.51 -21.43
N TYR A 202 11.95 -8.69 -20.94
CA TYR A 202 12.85 -9.56 -20.18
C TYR A 202 12.58 -11.02 -20.51
N THR A 203 13.48 -11.90 -20.09
CA THR A 203 13.29 -13.35 -20.18
C THR A 203 12.94 -13.87 -18.79
N ASP A 204 11.81 -14.56 -18.67
CA ASP A 204 11.37 -15.14 -17.41
C ASP A 204 12.24 -16.36 -17.02
N THR A 205 12.01 -16.91 -15.82
CA THR A 205 12.72 -18.09 -15.31
C THR A 205 12.49 -19.36 -16.14
N GLY A 206 11.40 -19.39 -16.92
CA GLY A 206 11.08 -20.48 -17.87
C GLY A 206 11.74 -20.32 -19.25
N GLY A 207 12.49 -19.22 -19.48
CA GLY A 207 13.14 -18.92 -20.74
C GLY A 207 12.23 -18.25 -21.78
N SER A 208 11.01 -17.85 -21.40
CA SER A 208 10.07 -17.17 -22.30
C SER A 208 10.27 -15.65 -22.25
N SER A 209 10.05 -14.99 -23.40
CA SER A 209 10.06 -13.52 -23.46
C SER A 209 8.79 -12.97 -22.80
N ALA A 210 8.95 -12.04 -21.87
CA ALA A 210 7.88 -11.33 -21.18
C ALA A 210 8.12 -9.82 -21.21
N THR A 211 7.10 -9.04 -20.86
CA THR A 211 7.20 -7.58 -20.78
C THR A 211 6.56 -7.08 -19.50
N GLN A 212 7.10 -5.98 -18.99
CA GLN A 212 6.54 -5.29 -17.82
C GLN A 212 6.71 -3.77 -17.96
N LYS A 213 5.99 -2.97 -17.16
CA LYS A 213 6.31 -1.55 -16.98
C LYS A 213 7.72 -1.41 -16.40
N ARG A 214 8.43 -0.35 -16.75
CA ARG A 214 9.76 -0.07 -16.20
C ARG A 214 9.74 0.03 -14.67
N TYR A 215 8.79 0.79 -14.14
CA TYR A 215 8.60 0.94 -12.70
C TYR A 215 7.11 0.86 -12.35
N THR A 216 6.81 0.13 -11.30
CA THR A 216 5.53 0.15 -10.57
C THR A 216 5.84 0.25 -9.08
N MET A 217 5.00 0.94 -8.33
CA MET A 217 5.06 1.00 -6.88
C MET A 217 3.97 0.14 -6.27
N ASN A 218 4.38 -0.84 -5.49
CA ASN A 218 3.51 -1.70 -4.72
C ASN A 218 4.03 -1.76 -3.29
N GLY A 219 3.16 -1.53 -2.32
CA GLY A 219 3.54 -1.62 -0.92
C GLY A 219 2.84 -0.62 -0.03
N VAL A 220 3.38 -0.46 1.16
CA VAL A 220 2.78 0.28 2.26
C VAL A 220 3.73 1.37 2.75
N ALA A 221 3.28 2.62 2.73
CA ALA A 221 4.00 3.72 3.36
C ALA A 221 3.63 3.80 4.85
N ASN A 222 4.64 3.75 5.71
CA ASN A 222 4.48 3.84 7.15
C ASN A 222 4.40 5.30 7.59
N THR A 223 3.24 5.76 8.01
CA THR A 223 3.02 7.14 8.47
C THR A 223 3.64 7.43 9.85
N GLY A 224 4.19 6.43 10.52
CA GLY A 224 4.98 6.58 11.73
C GLY A 224 6.42 7.04 11.48
N GLU A 225 6.87 7.00 10.24
CA GLU A 225 8.19 7.45 9.81
C GLU A 225 8.15 8.87 9.25
N ASP A 226 9.29 9.52 9.20
CA ASP A 226 9.41 10.86 8.62
C ASP A 226 9.01 10.85 7.13
N VAL A 227 8.32 11.90 6.70
CA VAL A 227 7.93 12.11 5.29
C VAL A 227 9.12 11.95 4.35
N ARG A 228 10.29 12.46 4.72
CA ARG A 228 11.51 12.35 3.92
C ARG A 228 11.94 10.90 3.76
N THR A 229 11.90 10.10 4.83
CA THR A 229 12.30 8.68 4.80
C THR A 229 11.41 7.89 3.82
N ASN A 230 10.09 8.09 3.88
CA ASN A 230 9.18 7.46 2.94
C ASN A 230 9.42 7.94 1.50
N LEU A 231 9.63 9.25 1.31
CA LEU A 231 9.92 9.82 0.00
C LEU A 231 11.24 9.27 -0.58
N ASP A 232 12.29 9.17 0.21
CA ASP A 232 13.58 8.61 -0.21
C ASP A 232 13.44 7.14 -0.64
N ARG A 233 12.60 6.34 0.04
CA ARG A 233 12.28 4.96 -0.38
C ARG A 233 11.55 4.94 -1.73
N MET A 234 10.54 5.80 -1.90
CA MET A 234 9.79 5.92 -3.16
C MET A 234 10.71 6.32 -4.33
N LEU A 235 11.58 7.29 -4.10
CA LEU A 235 12.55 7.75 -5.10
C LEU A 235 13.57 6.66 -5.45
N THR A 236 14.03 5.92 -4.45
CA THR A 236 14.95 4.79 -4.66
C THR A 236 14.29 3.70 -5.49
N ALA A 237 13.02 3.37 -5.21
CA ALA A 237 12.26 2.34 -5.95
C ALA A 237 12.09 2.67 -7.45
N CYS A 238 12.08 3.95 -7.83
CA CYS A 238 12.01 4.39 -9.22
C CYS A 238 13.30 5.04 -9.74
N ASN A 239 14.42 4.87 -9.00
CA ASN A 239 15.73 5.40 -9.36
C ASN A 239 15.69 6.87 -9.77
N SER A 240 15.13 7.72 -8.91
CA SER A 240 14.89 9.12 -9.20
C SER A 240 15.46 10.04 -8.12
N PHE A 241 15.67 11.30 -8.46
CA PHE A 241 16.18 12.32 -7.55
C PHE A 241 15.13 13.40 -7.30
N PHE A 242 15.00 13.85 -6.06
CA PHE A 242 14.15 14.95 -5.65
C PHE A 242 15.00 16.18 -5.36
N THR A 243 14.76 17.26 -6.08
CA THR A 243 15.56 18.48 -6.00
C THR A 243 14.67 19.72 -6.02
N PHE A 244 15.13 20.78 -5.35
CA PHE A 244 14.50 22.10 -5.45
C PHE A 244 15.20 22.92 -6.52
N ASN A 245 14.43 23.51 -7.44
CA ASN A 245 14.96 24.42 -8.45
C ASN A 245 14.77 25.87 -7.98
N PRO A 246 15.83 26.56 -7.52
CA PRO A 246 15.72 27.92 -6.99
C PRO A 246 15.33 28.95 -8.07
N LYS A 247 15.55 28.65 -9.35
CA LYS A 247 15.19 29.54 -10.46
C LYS A 247 13.69 29.56 -10.71
N SER A 248 13.02 28.42 -10.62
CA SER A 248 11.56 28.32 -10.79
C SER A 248 10.80 28.35 -9.47
N GLY A 249 11.46 28.19 -8.33
CA GLY A 249 10.85 28.04 -7.02
C GLY A 249 10.08 26.73 -6.83
N LYS A 250 10.37 25.70 -7.62
CA LYS A 250 9.60 24.44 -7.64
C LYS A 250 10.43 23.23 -7.27
N TRP A 251 9.76 22.28 -6.64
CA TRP A 251 10.29 20.93 -6.43
C TRP A 251 10.24 20.13 -7.73
N LYS A 252 11.30 19.42 -8.02
CA LYS A 252 11.46 18.63 -9.25
C LYS A 252 11.87 17.21 -8.92
N ILE A 253 11.26 16.25 -9.62
CA ILE A 253 11.71 14.85 -9.63
C ILE A 253 12.37 14.56 -10.97
N THR A 254 13.58 14.02 -10.93
CA THR A 254 14.34 13.71 -12.14
C THR A 254 14.70 12.24 -12.13
N PRO A 255 14.17 11.41 -13.07
CA PRO A 255 14.56 10.02 -13.18
C PRO A 255 16.02 9.90 -13.63
N ASN A 256 16.74 8.94 -13.07
CA ASN A 256 18.11 8.62 -13.48
C ASN A 256 18.07 7.80 -14.77
N LYS A 257 18.12 8.51 -15.88
CA LYS A 257 18.08 7.93 -17.23
C LYS A 257 19.14 8.56 -18.14
N ALA A 258 19.49 7.86 -19.21
CA ALA A 258 20.33 8.45 -20.25
C ALA A 258 19.60 9.65 -20.91
N GLU A 259 20.29 10.76 -21.02
CA GLU A 259 19.78 11.94 -21.69
C GLU A 259 19.86 11.82 -23.20
N SER A 260 18.91 12.44 -23.90
CA SER A 260 18.94 12.51 -25.35
C SER A 260 20.06 13.43 -25.85
N ASN A 261 20.56 13.20 -27.06
CA ASN A 261 21.54 14.10 -27.67
C ASN A 261 21.01 15.56 -27.80
N ALA A 262 19.70 15.75 -27.97
CA ALA A 262 19.09 17.06 -28.01
C ALA A 262 19.15 17.77 -26.65
N ASN A 263 18.93 17.05 -25.56
CA ASN A 263 19.06 17.58 -24.21
C ASN A 263 20.52 17.89 -23.86
N LEU A 264 21.45 17.00 -24.25
CA LEU A 264 22.88 17.22 -24.05
C LEU A 264 23.39 18.44 -24.82
N ALA A 265 22.89 18.69 -26.03
CA ALA A 265 23.26 19.87 -26.84
C ALA A 265 22.82 21.19 -26.18
N ASN A 266 21.77 21.16 -25.33
CA ASN A 266 21.26 22.32 -24.59
C ASN A 266 21.71 22.33 -23.11
N ALA A 267 22.54 21.37 -22.69
CA ALA A 267 23.04 21.30 -21.32
C ALA A 267 23.99 22.46 -21.01
N PHE A 268 24.02 22.86 -19.74
CA PHE A 268 24.98 23.84 -19.28
C PHE A 268 26.40 23.30 -19.42
N VAL A 269 27.26 24.04 -20.12
CA VAL A 269 28.66 23.66 -20.35
C VAL A 269 29.53 24.26 -19.24
N PHE A 270 30.21 23.41 -18.49
CA PHE A 270 31.25 23.84 -17.56
C PHE A 270 32.55 24.09 -18.33
N SER A 271 33.11 25.27 -18.18
CA SER A 271 34.36 25.70 -18.79
C SER A 271 35.23 26.45 -17.79
N ASP A 272 36.45 26.72 -18.14
CA ASP A 272 37.38 27.50 -17.31
C ASP A 272 36.83 28.88 -16.95
N ASP A 273 35.90 29.45 -17.74
CA ASP A 273 35.29 30.76 -17.53
C ASP A 273 34.20 30.72 -16.44
N ASN A 274 33.63 29.58 -16.13
CA ASN A 274 32.50 29.49 -15.18
C ASN A 274 32.75 28.51 -13.99
N ILE A 275 33.90 27.85 -13.96
CA ILE A 275 34.35 27.01 -12.85
C ILE A 275 35.18 27.87 -11.91
N VAL A 276 34.78 27.96 -10.64
CA VAL A 276 35.40 28.83 -9.61
C VAL A 276 36.48 28.09 -8.79
N SER A 277 36.56 26.76 -8.92
CA SER A 277 37.51 25.93 -8.15
C SER A 277 38.05 24.78 -9.00
N ASP A 278 39.12 24.13 -8.50
CA ASP A 278 39.73 22.98 -9.17
C ASP A 278 38.75 21.83 -9.34
N ILE A 279 38.81 21.17 -10.50
CA ILE A 279 38.11 19.92 -10.78
C ILE A 279 38.86 18.79 -10.09
N LYS A 280 38.20 18.11 -9.15
CA LYS A 280 38.74 16.89 -8.53
C LYS A 280 38.14 15.66 -9.21
N LEU A 281 38.98 14.86 -9.84
CA LEU A 281 38.64 13.54 -10.36
C LEU A 281 39.12 12.47 -9.39
N SER A 282 38.20 11.60 -8.95
CA SER A 282 38.53 10.39 -8.21
C SER A 282 37.94 9.18 -8.89
N THR A 283 38.68 8.09 -8.91
CA THR A 283 38.18 6.80 -9.41
C THR A 283 37.60 6.01 -8.25
N THR A 284 36.60 5.20 -8.53
CA THR A 284 36.09 4.21 -7.56
C THR A 284 37.18 3.19 -7.28
N ALA A 285 37.47 2.94 -6.01
CA ALA A 285 38.42 1.91 -5.63
C ALA A 285 37.94 0.52 -6.04
N LEU A 286 38.86 -0.36 -6.42
CA LEU A 286 38.51 -1.71 -6.92
C LEU A 286 37.83 -2.58 -5.84
N ASP A 287 38.15 -2.33 -4.58
CA ASP A 287 37.55 -2.96 -3.39
C ASP A 287 36.08 -2.54 -3.14
N GLY A 288 35.60 -1.46 -3.79
CA GLY A 288 34.21 -1.04 -3.86
C GLY A 288 33.43 -1.56 -5.06
N SER A 289 34.03 -2.45 -5.88
CA SER A 289 33.36 -3.03 -7.05
C SER A 289 32.72 -4.37 -6.71
N TYR A 290 31.46 -4.54 -7.11
CA TYR A 290 30.70 -5.77 -6.88
C TYR A 290 30.68 -6.61 -8.18
N ASN A 291 30.87 -7.91 -8.07
CA ASN A 291 30.75 -8.88 -9.16
C ASN A 291 29.52 -9.80 -9.00
N SER A 292 28.84 -9.70 -7.88
CA SER A 292 27.59 -10.42 -7.59
C SER A 292 26.71 -9.54 -6.73
N VAL A 293 25.41 -9.56 -6.95
CA VAL A 293 24.39 -8.86 -6.17
C VAL A 293 23.30 -9.86 -5.81
N GLU A 294 23.01 -9.99 -4.54
CA GLU A 294 21.86 -10.74 -4.04
C GLU A 294 20.74 -9.75 -3.74
N VAL A 295 19.53 -10.06 -4.19
CA VAL A 295 18.36 -9.18 -4.05
C VAL A 295 17.27 -9.92 -3.33
N GLU A 296 16.85 -9.40 -2.17
CA GLU A 296 15.63 -9.81 -1.49
C GLU A 296 14.48 -8.91 -1.95
N PHE A 297 13.33 -9.50 -2.20
CA PHE A 297 12.13 -8.76 -2.61
C PHE A 297 10.87 -9.35 -1.99
N PRO A 298 9.82 -8.53 -1.70
CA PRO A 298 8.52 -9.04 -1.30
C PRO A 298 7.87 -9.80 -2.46
N ASP A 299 7.54 -11.08 -2.21
CA ASP A 299 6.92 -11.94 -3.21
C ASP A 299 5.39 -11.88 -3.06
N LYS A 300 4.71 -11.37 -4.08
CA LYS A 300 3.25 -11.28 -4.15
C LYS A 300 2.57 -12.64 -3.94
N ASP A 301 3.15 -13.71 -4.51
CA ASP A 301 2.59 -15.05 -4.43
C ASP A 301 2.78 -15.67 -3.03
N GLN A 302 3.68 -15.09 -2.23
CA GLN A 302 3.95 -15.43 -0.84
C GLN A 302 3.35 -14.43 0.16
N LYS A 303 2.33 -13.66 -0.22
CA LYS A 303 1.70 -12.61 0.60
C LYS A 303 2.71 -11.56 1.08
N ASP A 304 3.54 -11.06 0.16
CA ASP A 304 4.61 -10.08 0.40
C ASP A 304 5.67 -10.53 1.43
N LYS A 305 5.82 -11.81 1.68
CA LYS A 305 6.97 -12.33 2.42
C LYS A 305 8.24 -12.19 1.56
N ASN A 306 9.36 -11.87 2.19
CA ASN A 306 10.65 -11.80 1.48
C ASN A 306 11.04 -13.16 0.94
N ASN A 307 11.45 -13.20 -0.31
CA ASN A 307 11.94 -14.36 -1.03
C ASN A 307 13.38 -14.14 -1.50
#